data_f8f432b3b402663468d689490b0ebf87
#
_entry.id   f8f432b3b402663468d689490b0ebf87
#
_cell.length_a   1.000
_cell.length_b   1.000
_cell.length_c   1.000
_cell.angle_alpha   90.00
_cell.angle_beta   90.00
_cell.angle_gamma   90.00
#
_symmetry.space_group_name_H-M   'P 1'
#
loop_
_entity.id
_entity.type
_entity.pdbx_description
1 polymer ?
#
loop_
_entity_poly.entity_id
_entity_poly.type
_entity_poly.pdbx_seq_one_letter_code
_entity_poly.pdbx_strand_id
1 'polypeptide(L)'
;MASVAFHHFNQFRDTGKVRLFGAHGSYAAGQQSRDFVFVDDVVAVNLWFLQHPGASGVFNLGSGRAQPFNDVAVATVNAARALRGEADALPLADLVSQGLIEYTPFPEALIGKYQSFTQADLTRLRAAGCAHRFADVASGIRAYAGWLTHNGPAA
;
A
#
# COMPACT_ATOMS: atom_id res chain seq x y z
N MET A 1 0.45 -1.26 -14.81
CA MET A 1 1.52 -1.01 -13.79
C MET A 1 1.15 -1.79 -12.55
N ALA A 2 2.02 -2.66 -12.05
CA ALA A 2 1.72 -3.44 -10.85
C ALA A 2 1.79 -2.54 -9.58
N SER A 3 1.07 -2.95 -8.52
CA SER A 3 1.04 -2.20 -7.27
C SER A 3 2.40 -2.20 -6.56
N VAL A 4 2.64 -1.20 -5.71
CA VAL A 4 3.85 -1.14 -4.88
C VAL A 4 3.94 -2.35 -3.94
N ALA A 5 2.81 -2.81 -3.40
CA ALA A 5 2.77 -4.00 -2.55
C ALA A 5 3.24 -5.26 -3.29
N PHE A 6 2.82 -5.43 -4.56
CA PHE A 6 3.30 -6.52 -5.42
C PHE A 6 4.82 -6.45 -5.65
N HIS A 7 5.33 -5.26 -5.96
CA HIS A 7 6.77 -5.07 -6.16
C HIS A 7 7.58 -5.36 -4.89
N HIS A 8 7.13 -4.84 -3.75
CA HIS A 8 7.80 -5.09 -2.46
C HIS A 8 7.76 -6.57 -2.07
N PHE A 9 6.62 -7.25 -2.27
CA PHE A 9 6.49 -8.67 -1.96
C PHE A 9 7.47 -9.51 -2.80
N ASN A 10 7.50 -9.31 -4.12
CA ASN A 10 8.42 -10.02 -4.99
C ASN A 10 9.88 -9.67 -4.68
N GLN A 11 10.21 -8.39 -4.46
CA GLN A 11 11.56 -7.96 -4.12
C GLN A 11 12.02 -8.64 -2.81
N PHE A 12 11.16 -8.68 -1.79
CA PHE A 12 11.47 -9.35 -0.53
C PHE A 12 11.63 -10.87 -0.72
N ARG A 13 10.76 -11.50 -1.49
CA ARG A 13 10.85 -12.94 -1.81
C ARG A 13 12.18 -13.28 -2.49
N ASP A 14 12.58 -12.47 -3.48
CA ASP A 14 13.71 -12.76 -4.36
C ASP A 14 15.06 -12.34 -3.76
N THR A 15 15.06 -11.29 -2.94
CA THR A 15 16.32 -10.69 -2.42
C THR A 15 16.43 -10.65 -0.90
N GLY A 16 15.39 -11.01 -0.17
CA GLY A 16 15.32 -10.90 1.29
C GLY A 16 15.17 -9.48 1.82
N LYS A 17 14.97 -8.48 0.95
CA LYS A 17 14.87 -7.08 1.37
C LYS A 17 13.94 -6.25 0.47
N VAL A 18 13.42 -5.15 1.03
CA VAL A 18 12.66 -4.13 0.31
C VAL A 18 13.48 -2.84 0.24
N ARG A 19 13.54 -2.21 -0.93
CA ARG A 19 14.20 -0.92 -1.14
C ARG A 19 13.19 0.18 -1.36
N LEU A 20 13.32 1.23 -0.56
CA LEU A 20 12.52 2.45 -0.64
C LEU A 20 13.38 3.62 -1.11
N PHE A 21 12.73 4.65 -1.63
CA PHE A 21 13.41 5.89 -1.93
C PHE A 21 13.80 6.62 -0.63
N GLY A 22 14.99 7.17 -0.63
CA GLY A 22 15.51 8.03 0.41
C GLY A 22 14.77 9.37 0.51
N ALA A 23 15.30 10.27 1.31
CA ALA A 23 14.74 11.60 1.50
C ALA A 23 14.72 12.38 0.19
N HIS A 24 13.62 13.11 -0.04
CA HIS A 24 13.48 14.00 -1.19
C HIS A 24 12.51 15.14 -0.88
N GLY A 25 12.89 16.37 -1.19
CA GLY A 25 12.12 17.57 -0.86
C GLY A 25 11.94 17.69 0.66
N SER A 26 10.71 17.87 1.11
CA SER A 26 10.37 17.94 2.54
C SER A 26 10.11 16.58 3.20
N TYR A 27 10.26 15.48 2.46
CA TYR A 27 9.97 14.14 2.96
C TYR A 27 11.25 13.42 3.35
N ALA A 28 11.28 12.89 4.58
CA ALA A 28 12.31 11.95 5.01
C ALA A 28 12.23 10.63 4.23
N ALA A 29 13.23 9.77 4.38
CA ALA A 29 13.31 8.49 3.68
C ALA A 29 12.06 7.62 3.88
N GLY A 30 11.42 7.22 2.79
CA GLY A 30 10.20 6.42 2.78
C GLY A 30 8.94 7.11 3.31
N GLN A 31 8.99 8.43 3.57
CA GLN A 31 7.85 9.19 4.12
C GLN A 31 6.96 9.82 3.03
N GLN A 32 7.31 9.70 1.76
CA GLN A 32 6.37 10.00 0.69
C GLN A 32 5.11 9.15 0.90
N SER A 33 3.92 9.75 0.73
CA SER A 33 2.67 9.14 1.16
C SER A 33 1.65 9.04 0.05
N ARG A 34 0.86 7.98 0.06
CA ARG A 34 -0.25 7.74 -0.87
C ARG A 34 -1.48 7.29 -0.12
N ASP A 35 -2.63 7.55 -0.71
CA ASP A 35 -3.86 6.86 -0.33
C ASP A 35 -3.84 5.48 -1.01
N PHE A 36 -3.35 4.49 -0.28
CA PHE A 36 -3.36 3.11 -0.74
C PHE A 36 -4.75 2.51 -0.50
N VAL A 37 -5.32 1.94 -1.55
CA VAL A 37 -6.63 1.30 -1.49
C VAL A 37 -6.51 -0.19 -1.81
N PHE A 38 -7.19 -1.02 -1.03
CA PHE A 38 -7.25 -2.45 -1.29
C PHE A 38 -8.28 -2.75 -2.38
N VAL A 39 -7.99 -3.69 -3.26
CA VAL A 39 -8.83 -3.96 -4.43
C VAL A 39 -10.24 -4.41 -4.08
N ASP A 40 -10.40 -5.19 -3.00
CA ASP A 40 -11.73 -5.67 -2.58
C ASP A 40 -12.60 -4.50 -2.08
N ASP A 41 -12.00 -3.46 -1.50
CA ASP A 41 -12.72 -2.23 -1.15
C ASP A 41 -13.24 -1.51 -2.40
N VAL A 42 -12.44 -1.49 -3.47
CA VAL A 42 -12.84 -0.94 -4.77
C VAL A 42 -14.03 -1.72 -5.32
N VAL A 43 -13.95 -3.05 -5.27
CA VAL A 43 -15.05 -3.94 -5.70
C VAL A 43 -16.30 -3.71 -4.86
N ALA A 44 -16.16 -3.63 -3.53
CA ALA A 44 -17.28 -3.40 -2.62
C ALA A 44 -18.01 -2.09 -2.91
N VAL A 45 -17.26 -1.00 -3.17
CA VAL A 45 -17.86 0.30 -3.52
C VAL A 45 -18.53 0.24 -4.89
N ASN A 46 -17.95 -0.45 -5.88
CA ASN A 46 -18.59 -0.63 -7.19
C ASN A 46 -19.88 -1.43 -7.09
N LEU A 47 -19.91 -2.49 -6.28
CA LEU A 47 -21.14 -3.26 -6.02
C LEU A 47 -22.17 -2.43 -5.28
N TRP A 48 -21.75 -1.54 -4.36
CA TRP A 48 -22.63 -0.60 -3.71
C TRP A 48 -23.31 0.33 -4.73
N PHE A 49 -22.58 0.91 -5.68
CA PHE A 49 -23.16 1.75 -6.75
C PHE A 49 -24.12 0.95 -7.64
N LEU A 50 -23.81 -0.30 -7.95
CA LEU A 50 -24.71 -1.17 -8.72
C LEU A 50 -26.07 -1.35 -8.01
N GLN A 51 -26.06 -1.43 -6.68
CA GLN A 51 -27.26 -1.57 -5.84
C GLN A 51 -27.97 -0.22 -5.57
N HIS A 52 -27.33 0.91 -5.88
CA HIS A 52 -27.84 2.26 -5.64
C HIS A 52 -27.82 3.10 -6.93
N PRO A 53 -28.62 2.73 -7.94
CA PRO A 53 -28.59 3.37 -9.28
C PRO A 53 -28.93 4.86 -9.27
N GLY A 54 -29.58 5.36 -8.20
CA GLY A 54 -29.81 6.79 -8.02
C GLY A 54 -28.55 7.59 -7.63
N ALA A 55 -27.49 6.93 -7.17
CA ALA A 55 -26.21 7.55 -6.84
C ALA A 55 -25.32 7.62 -8.10
N SER A 56 -25.49 8.68 -8.91
CA SER A 56 -24.75 8.85 -10.17
C SER A 56 -23.82 10.06 -10.10
N GLY A 57 -22.66 9.98 -10.76
CA GLY A 57 -21.71 11.07 -10.84
C GLY A 57 -20.24 10.60 -10.85
N VAL A 58 -19.33 11.55 -10.60
CA VAL A 58 -17.89 11.27 -10.42
C VAL A 58 -17.57 11.29 -8.94
N PHE A 59 -16.98 10.22 -8.45
CA PHE A 59 -16.62 10.03 -7.05
C PHE A 59 -15.14 9.66 -6.93
N ASN A 60 -14.44 10.27 -5.97
CA ASN A 60 -13.13 9.77 -5.59
C ASN A 60 -13.29 8.46 -4.80
N LEU A 61 -12.36 7.55 -5.03
CA LEU A 61 -12.30 6.27 -4.34
C LEU A 61 -10.88 6.08 -3.80
N GLY A 62 -10.79 5.79 -2.52
CA GLY A 62 -9.57 5.60 -1.75
C GLY A 62 -9.93 5.33 -0.30
N SER A 63 -8.93 5.18 0.56
CA SER A 63 -9.16 5.00 2.00
C SER A 63 -9.53 6.33 2.71
N GLY A 64 -9.25 7.47 2.09
CA GLY A 64 -9.33 8.80 2.69
C GLY A 64 -8.17 9.09 3.65
N ARG A 65 -7.16 8.24 3.67
CA ARG A 65 -6.00 8.34 4.55
C ARG A 65 -4.70 8.08 3.79
N ALA A 66 -3.87 9.10 3.67
CA ALA A 66 -2.53 8.94 3.15
C ALA A 66 -1.64 8.21 4.15
N GLN A 67 -0.90 7.19 3.70
CA GLN A 67 0.08 6.46 4.49
C GLN A 67 1.44 6.46 3.80
N PRO A 68 2.56 6.46 4.56
CA PRO A 68 3.89 6.47 3.98
C PRO A 68 4.26 5.13 3.33
N PHE A 69 5.20 5.16 2.39
CA PHE A 69 5.75 3.93 1.81
C PHE A 69 6.45 3.06 2.85
N ASN A 70 6.93 3.64 3.95
CA ASN A 70 7.43 2.88 5.09
C ASN A 70 6.39 1.91 5.64
N ASP A 71 5.13 2.34 5.79
CA ASP A 71 4.04 1.47 6.29
C ASP A 71 3.80 0.29 5.32
N VAL A 72 3.84 0.56 4.02
CA VAL A 72 3.70 -0.49 2.99
C VAL A 72 4.83 -1.49 3.07
N ALA A 73 6.09 -1.03 3.21
CA ALA A 73 7.24 -1.91 3.32
C ALA A 73 7.20 -2.74 4.60
N VAL A 74 6.92 -2.12 5.74
CA VAL A 74 6.78 -2.80 7.05
C VAL A 74 5.70 -3.88 6.98
N ALA A 75 4.52 -3.53 6.47
CA ALA A 75 3.42 -4.49 6.35
C ALA A 75 3.78 -5.65 5.41
N THR A 76 4.44 -5.36 4.27
CA THR A 76 4.83 -6.40 3.29
C THR A 76 5.88 -7.35 3.86
N VAL A 77 6.94 -6.82 4.48
CA VAL A 77 8.01 -7.66 5.06
C VAL A 77 7.44 -8.52 6.18
N ASN A 78 6.66 -7.95 7.09
CA ASN A 78 6.05 -8.70 8.19
C ASN A 78 5.04 -9.74 7.70
N ALA A 79 4.22 -9.44 6.69
CA ALA A 79 3.32 -10.42 6.09
C ALA A 79 4.10 -11.58 5.44
N ALA A 80 5.16 -11.30 4.69
CA ALA A 80 5.99 -12.32 4.07
C ALA A 80 6.73 -13.19 5.11
N ARG A 81 7.22 -12.58 6.21
CA ARG A 81 7.84 -13.30 7.34
C ARG A 81 6.85 -14.22 8.04
N ALA A 82 5.63 -13.72 8.33
CA ALA A 82 4.56 -14.54 8.92
C ALA A 82 4.19 -15.75 8.06
N LEU A 83 4.16 -15.60 6.73
CA LEU A 83 3.92 -16.70 5.79
C LEU A 83 5.04 -17.76 5.78
N ARG A 84 6.23 -17.40 6.28
CA ARG A 84 7.37 -18.33 6.49
C ARG A 84 7.40 -18.93 7.91
N GLY A 85 6.41 -18.62 8.75
CA GLY A 85 6.32 -19.12 10.12
C GLY A 85 7.09 -18.28 11.15
N GLU A 86 7.56 -17.09 10.79
CA GLU A 86 8.21 -16.18 11.73
C GLU A 86 7.13 -15.43 12.55
N ALA A 87 7.13 -15.60 13.88
CA ALA A 87 5.98 -15.24 14.72
C ALA A 87 5.81 -13.74 14.97
N ASP A 88 6.90 -12.97 15.10
CA ASP A 88 6.84 -11.60 15.60
C ASP A 88 6.90 -10.57 14.48
N ALA A 89 5.90 -9.66 14.46
CA ALA A 89 5.97 -8.47 13.63
C ALA A 89 7.02 -7.50 14.18
N LEU A 90 7.93 -7.05 13.31
CA LEU A 90 9.00 -6.13 13.67
C LEU A 90 8.61 -4.69 13.30
N PRO A 91 8.95 -3.71 14.15
CA PRO A 91 8.80 -2.30 13.82
C PRO A 91 9.81 -1.87 12.74
N LEU A 92 9.57 -0.72 12.12
CA LEU A 92 10.43 -0.17 11.05
C LEU A 92 11.91 -0.12 11.45
N ALA A 93 12.21 0.35 12.66
CA ALA A 93 13.59 0.50 13.13
C ALA A 93 14.35 -0.84 13.11
N ASP A 94 13.70 -1.92 13.55
CA ASP A 94 14.29 -3.24 13.60
C ASP A 94 14.46 -3.84 12.18
N LEU A 95 13.47 -3.62 11.30
CA LEU A 95 13.55 -4.05 9.92
C LEU A 95 14.70 -3.36 9.16
N VAL A 96 14.92 -2.08 9.44
CA VAL A 96 16.03 -1.32 8.87
C VAL A 96 17.37 -1.78 9.44
N SER A 97 17.46 -1.94 10.77
CA SER A 97 18.71 -2.37 11.43
C SER A 97 19.16 -3.77 11.00
N GLN A 98 18.21 -4.66 10.68
CA GLN A 98 18.45 -6.00 10.15
C GLN A 98 18.68 -6.02 8.62
N GLY A 99 18.62 -4.88 7.94
CA GLY A 99 18.79 -4.79 6.48
C GLY A 99 17.65 -5.39 5.66
N LEU A 100 16.49 -5.61 6.27
CA LEU A 100 15.28 -6.11 5.58
C LEU A 100 14.54 -4.98 4.85
N ILE A 101 14.74 -3.73 5.28
CA ILE A 101 14.34 -2.51 4.57
C ILE A 101 15.56 -1.64 4.39
N GLU A 102 15.83 -1.22 3.15
CA GLU A 102 16.93 -0.34 2.76
C GLU A 102 16.42 0.91 2.07
N TYR A 103 17.14 2.02 2.22
CA TYR A 103 16.86 3.25 1.48
C TYR A 103 17.89 3.47 0.40
N THR A 104 17.43 3.77 -0.81
CA THR A 104 18.27 4.13 -1.96
C THR A 104 18.17 5.61 -2.26
N PRO A 105 19.17 6.23 -2.87
CA PRO A 105 19.06 7.62 -3.33
C PRO A 105 17.79 7.82 -4.15
N PHE A 106 17.15 8.99 -3.99
CA PHE A 106 16.00 9.32 -4.80
C PHE A 106 16.42 9.43 -6.29
N PRO A 107 15.71 8.76 -7.23
CA PRO A 107 16.11 8.77 -8.64
C PRO A 107 16.03 10.16 -9.27
N GLU A 108 17.13 10.64 -9.85
CA GLU A 108 17.19 11.96 -10.50
C GLU A 108 16.12 12.14 -11.58
N ALA A 109 15.83 11.09 -12.37
CA ALA A 109 14.83 11.11 -13.43
C ALA A 109 13.40 11.40 -12.93
N LEU A 110 13.14 11.25 -11.61
CA LEU A 110 11.85 11.49 -10.97
C LEU A 110 11.75 12.90 -10.35
N ILE A 111 12.84 13.63 -10.23
CA ILE A 111 12.83 14.99 -9.66
C ILE A 111 11.89 15.89 -10.48
N GLY A 112 11.00 16.58 -9.78
CA GLY A 112 9.98 17.46 -10.39
C GLY A 112 8.80 16.72 -11.05
N LYS A 113 8.83 15.39 -11.16
CA LYS A 113 7.78 14.59 -11.77
C LYS A 113 7.10 13.64 -10.77
N TYR A 114 7.74 13.42 -9.61
CA TYR A 114 7.24 12.48 -8.61
C TYR A 114 6.17 13.13 -7.74
N GLN A 115 5.03 12.50 -7.67
CA GLN A 115 3.95 12.93 -6.80
C GLN A 115 4.20 12.39 -5.38
N SER A 116 4.61 13.25 -4.45
CA SER A 116 5.01 12.84 -3.10
C SER A 116 3.85 12.61 -2.14
N PHE A 117 2.64 13.07 -2.49
CA PHE A 117 1.45 12.93 -1.65
C PHE A 117 0.18 12.76 -2.48
N THR A 118 -0.68 11.83 -2.10
CA THR A 118 -2.08 11.74 -2.56
C THR A 118 -2.99 11.29 -1.44
N GLN A 119 -4.19 11.88 -1.39
CA GLN A 119 -5.27 11.46 -0.49
C GLN A 119 -6.61 11.70 -1.16
N ALA A 120 -7.50 10.73 -1.14
CA ALA A 120 -8.83 10.84 -1.69
C ALA A 120 -9.73 11.67 -0.77
N ASP A 121 -10.42 12.64 -1.33
CA ASP A 121 -11.55 13.30 -0.65
C ASP A 121 -12.80 12.45 -0.87
N LEU A 122 -13.28 11.84 0.20
CA LEU A 122 -14.44 10.96 0.20
C LEU A 122 -15.76 11.68 0.47
N THR A 123 -15.77 13.00 0.61
CA THR A 123 -16.96 13.79 0.98
C THR A 123 -18.15 13.47 0.09
N ARG A 124 -17.97 13.44 -1.22
CA ARG A 124 -19.07 13.14 -2.16
C ARG A 124 -19.55 11.69 -2.05
N LEU A 125 -18.63 10.75 -1.88
CA LEU A 125 -18.96 9.32 -1.70
C LEU A 125 -19.81 9.12 -0.43
N ARG A 126 -19.41 9.77 0.66
CA ARG A 126 -20.15 9.72 1.93
C ARG A 126 -21.51 10.42 1.85
N ALA A 127 -21.56 11.58 1.20
CA ALA A 127 -22.83 12.30 0.98
C ALA A 127 -23.82 11.50 0.11
N ALA A 128 -23.32 10.65 -0.81
CA ALA A 128 -24.15 9.73 -1.58
C ALA A 128 -24.70 8.55 -0.75
N GLY A 129 -24.27 8.38 0.52
CA GLY A 129 -24.72 7.34 1.43
C GLY A 129 -23.82 6.09 1.50
N CYS A 130 -22.71 6.05 0.78
CA CYS A 130 -21.78 4.93 0.85
C CYS A 130 -20.99 4.98 2.17
N ALA A 131 -21.32 4.08 3.11
CA ALA A 131 -20.70 3.96 4.42
C ALA A 131 -19.57 2.92 4.48
N HIS A 132 -19.12 2.39 3.34
CA HIS A 132 -18.07 1.37 3.28
C HIS A 132 -16.82 1.79 4.06
N ARG A 133 -16.29 0.89 4.88
CA ARG A 133 -15.05 1.10 5.65
C ARG A 133 -13.88 0.46 4.89
N PHE A 134 -12.92 1.27 4.53
CA PHE A 134 -11.73 0.82 3.80
C PHE A 134 -10.72 0.16 4.75
N ALA A 135 -10.08 -0.90 4.27
CA ALA A 135 -8.96 -1.52 4.95
C ALA A 135 -7.79 -0.56 5.08
N ASP A 136 -7.05 -0.67 6.18
CA ASP A 136 -5.75 -0.01 6.30
C ASP A 136 -4.67 -0.77 5.49
N VAL A 137 -3.49 -0.14 5.34
CA VAL A 137 -2.37 -0.72 4.60
C VAL A 137 -1.98 -2.09 5.15
N ALA A 138 -1.92 -2.25 6.46
CA ALA A 138 -1.49 -3.50 7.08
C ALA A 138 -2.46 -4.65 6.78
N SER A 139 -3.76 -4.40 6.89
CA SER A 139 -4.82 -5.38 6.61
C SER A 139 -4.89 -5.77 5.14
N GLY A 140 -4.89 -4.75 4.24
CA GLY A 140 -4.92 -4.98 2.80
C GLY A 140 -3.70 -5.74 2.29
N ILE A 141 -2.50 -5.39 2.77
CA ILE A 141 -1.26 -6.08 2.38
C ILE A 141 -1.24 -7.51 2.90
N ARG A 142 -1.68 -7.77 4.13
CA ARG A 142 -1.75 -9.13 4.68
C ARG A 142 -2.64 -10.02 3.81
N ALA A 143 -3.83 -9.54 3.45
CA ALA A 143 -4.74 -10.27 2.59
C ALA A 143 -4.12 -10.53 1.21
N TYR A 144 -3.49 -9.50 0.61
CA TYR A 144 -2.87 -9.61 -0.71
C TYR A 144 -1.65 -10.53 -0.72
N ALA A 145 -0.77 -10.46 0.29
CA ALA A 145 0.37 -11.34 0.41
C ALA A 145 -0.05 -12.81 0.55
N GLY A 146 -1.11 -13.09 1.32
CA GLY A 146 -1.71 -14.42 1.40
C GLY A 146 -2.20 -14.90 0.03
N TRP A 147 -2.90 -14.05 -0.73
CA TRP A 147 -3.36 -14.37 -2.07
C TRP A 147 -2.20 -14.64 -3.04
N LEU A 148 -1.15 -13.81 -3.02
CA LEU A 148 0.04 -13.99 -3.87
C LEU A 148 0.76 -15.32 -3.62
N THR A 149 0.80 -15.77 -2.37
CA THR A 149 1.45 -17.04 -2.01
C THR A 149 0.70 -18.25 -2.58
N HIS A 150 -0.64 -18.16 -2.67
CA HIS A 150 -1.45 -19.27 -3.16
C HIS A 150 -1.68 -19.21 -4.68
N ASN A 151 -1.66 -18.02 -5.29
CA ASN A 151 -2.06 -17.79 -6.67
C ASN A 151 -0.98 -17.10 -7.52
N GLY A 152 0.14 -16.71 -6.90
CA GLY A 152 1.27 -16.12 -7.61
C GLY A 152 1.94 -17.13 -8.53
N PRO A 153 2.73 -16.69 -9.54
CA PRO A 153 3.54 -17.60 -10.33
C PRO A 153 4.43 -18.41 -9.38
N ALA A 154 4.44 -19.73 -9.60
CA ALA A 154 5.31 -20.63 -8.84
C ALA A 154 6.75 -20.11 -8.93
N ALA A 155 7.45 -20.11 -7.79
CA ALA A 155 8.85 -19.69 -7.71
C ALA A 155 9.75 -20.63 -8.51
#